data_fef8e6aec7b0ca8656070f969fdf4d88
#
_entry.id   fef8e6aec7b0ca8656070f969fdf4d88
#
_cell.length_a   1.000
_cell.length_b   1.000
_cell.length_c   1.000
_cell.angle_alpha   90.00
_cell.angle_beta   90.00
_cell.angle_gamma   90.00
#
_symmetry.space_group_name_H-M   'P 1'
#
loop_
_entity.id
_entity.type
_entity.pdbx_description
1 polymer ?
#
loop_
_entity_poly.entity_id
_entity_poly.type
_entity_poly.pdbx_seq_one_letter_code
_entity_poly.pdbx_strand_id
1 'polypeptide(L)'
;RKVQVIHGRGHFEDSQTLRVETSDGQKFVRYEKAIIAVGSKPALPNAFDLGNPRVMTSTGALEIPDIPENLLVVGGGYIGMELGTVYAALGSNVVVLEALPAILAGVDADLARPVLRAAQKAFKEIRLNTKVLKMATAGKQIKVTIEIGKQPRDELYDRVLVSVGRTPNLADLGLENTKVTKDDKGFIHCNA
;
A
#
# COMPACT_ATOMS: atom_id res chain seq x y z
N ARG A 1 -8.52 -5.76 -33.16
CA ARG A 1 -9.79 -6.04 -32.43
C ARG A 1 -10.61 -4.76 -32.43
N LYS A 2 -11.92 -4.87 -32.69
CA LYS A 2 -12.85 -3.71 -32.68
C LYS A 2 -13.22 -3.38 -31.22
N VAL A 3 -12.29 -2.74 -30.49
CA VAL A 3 -12.53 -2.26 -29.12
C VAL A 3 -12.58 -0.74 -29.15
N GLN A 4 -13.66 -0.16 -28.63
CA GLN A 4 -13.75 1.28 -28.44
C GLN A 4 -13.12 1.63 -27.10
N VAL A 5 -12.17 2.58 -27.10
CA VAL A 5 -11.53 3.12 -25.89
C VAL A 5 -12.06 4.52 -25.66
N ILE A 6 -12.52 4.80 -24.43
CA ILE A 6 -12.96 6.12 -23.99
C ILE A 6 -12.09 6.51 -22.81
N HIS A 7 -11.30 7.58 -22.98
CA HIS A 7 -10.49 8.14 -21.90
C HIS A 7 -11.33 9.09 -21.05
N GLY A 8 -11.42 8.82 -19.75
CA GLY A 8 -12.20 9.64 -18.83
C GLY A 8 -12.44 8.95 -17.49
N ARG A 9 -13.17 9.64 -16.61
CA ARG A 9 -13.60 9.12 -15.32
C ARG A 9 -15.01 8.56 -15.43
N GLY A 10 -15.15 7.26 -15.20
CA GLY A 10 -16.43 6.57 -15.22
C GLY A 10 -17.19 6.69 -13.92
N HIS A 11 -18.51 6.87 -13.99
CA HIS A 11 -19.44 6.88 -12.86
C HIS A 11 -20.71 6.10 -13.25
N PHE A 12 -21.13 5.15 -12.42
CA PHE A 12 -22.36 4.39 -12.65
C PHE A 12 -23.57 5.25 -12.32
N GLU A 13 -24.38 5.54 -13.31
CA GLU A 13 -25.67 6.23 -13.14
C GLU A 13 -26.77 5.25 -12.69
N ASP A 14 -26.66 4.02 -13.15
CA ASP A 14 -27.51 2.88 -12.79
C ASP A 14 -26.79 1.55 -13.12
N SER A 15 -27.51 0.43 -13.03
CA SER A 15 -26.96 -0.91 -13.32
C SER A 15 -26.73 -1.21 -14.81
N GLN A 16 -26.99 -0.26 -15.72
CA GLN A 16 -26.87 -0.45 -17.18
C GLN A 16 -26.25 0.76 -17.89
N THR A 17 -26.00 1.86 -17.16
CA THR A 17 -25.52 3.13 -17.73
C THR A 17 -24.30 3.61 -16.97
N LEU A 18 -23.23 3.88 -17.71
CA LEU A 18 -22.01 4.50 -17.20
C LEU A 18 -21.88 5.90 -17.82
N ARG A 19 -21.80 6.92 -17.00
CA ARG A 19 -21.38 8.27 -17.41
C ARG A 19 -19.86 8.34 -17.36
N VAL A 20 -19.25 8.84 -18.43
CA VAL A 20 -17.79 9.04 -18.50
C VAL A 20 -17.51 10.52 -18.71
N GLU A 21 -16.81 11.11 -17.75
CA GLU A 21 -16.32 12.49 -17.85
C GLU A 21 -15.01 12.49 -18.64
N THR A 22 -15.04 13.11 -19.83
CA THR A 22 -13.90 13.21 -20.74
C THR A 22 -13.45 14.66 -20.87
N SER A 23 -12.30 14.91 -21.50
CA SER A 23 -11.85 16.27 -21.85
C SER A 23 -12.86 17.05 -22.71
N ASP A 24 -13.66 16.34 -23.49
CA ASP A 24 -14.59 16.91 -24.48
C ASP A 24 -16.03 16.96 -23.96
N GLY A 25 -16.25 16.70 -22.66
CA GLY A 25 -17.55 16.67 -22.00
C GLY A 25 -17.96 15.28 -21.55
N GLN A 26 -19.24 15.14 -21.20
CA GLN A 26 -19.78 13.88 -20.69
C GLN A 26 -20.24 12.97 -21.83
N LYS A 27 -19.94 11.68 -21.69
CA LYS A 27 -20.44 10.60 -22.57
C LYS A 27 -21.20 9.57 -21.74
N PHE A 28 -22.28 9.02 -22.30
CA PHE A 28 -23.04 7.95 -21.66
C PHE A 28 -22.84 6.66 -22.45
N VAL A 29 -22.51 5.60 -21.73
CA VAL A 29 -22.30 4.25 -22.30
C VAL A 29 -23.33 3.32 -21.68
N ARG A 30 -24.18 2.73 -22.50
CA ARG A 30 -25.07 1.64 -22.07
C ARG A 30 -24.35 0.31 -22.20
N TYR A 31 -24.55 -0.58 -21.23
CA TYR A 31 -23.92 -1.89 -21.21
C TYR A 31 -24.88 -2.96 -20.66
N GLU A 32 -24.66 -4.20 -21.07
CA GLU A 32 -25.33 -5.36 -20.49
C GLU A 32 -24.54 -5.97 -19.34
N LYS A 33 -23.22 -5.91 -19.43
CA LYS A 33 -22.28 -6.39 -18.42
C LYS A 33 -21.10 -5.44 -18.30
N ALA A 34 -20.60 -5.25 -17.09
CA ALA A 34 -19.43 -4.42 -16.82
C ALA A 34 -18.39 -5.18 -15.99
N ILE A 35 -17.12 -4.91 -16.23
CA ILE A 35 -16.00 -5.36 -15.41
C ILE A 35 -15.44 -4.13 -14.69
N ILE A 36 -15.47 -4.15 -13.36
CA ILE A 36 -14.87 -3.11 -12.53
C ILE A 36 -13.42 -3.49 -12.27
N ALA A 37 -12.49 -2.79 -12.92
CA ALA A 37 -11.05 -3.05 -12.85
C ALA A 37 -10.27 -1.78 -12.46
N VAL A 38 -10.73 -1.08 -11.42
CA VAL A 38 -10.24 0.25 -11.01
C VAL A 38 -8.99 0.19 -10.11
N GLY A 39 -8.56 -1.01 -9.72
CA GLY A 39 -7.37 -1.23 -8.91
C GLY A 39 -7.50 -0.74 -7.48
N SER A 40 -6.37 -0.47 -6.87
CA SER A 40 -6.24 -0.02 -5.47
C SER A 40 -5.07 0.94 -5.30
N LYS A 41 -5.06 1.69 -4.21
CA LYS A 41 -3.97 2.59 -3.80
C LYS A 41 -3.32 2.10 -2.51
N PRO A 42 -2.04 2.43 -2.25
CA PRO A 42 -1.41 2.14 -0.97
C PRO A 42 -2.22 2.75 0.19
N ALA A 43 -2.38 2.00 1.27
CA ALA A 43 -2.94 2.54 2.51
C ALA A 43 -1.85 3.30 3.27
N LEU A 44 -2.14 4.56 3.60
CA LEU A 44 -1.32 5.38 4.49
C LEU A 44 -2.19 5.79 5.68
N PRO A 45 -2.01 5.18 6.87
CA PRO A 45 -2.74 5.58 8.07
C PRO A 45 -2.48 7.06 8.41
N ASN A 46 -3.51 7.78 8.83
CA ASN A 46 -3.41 9.21 9.18
C ASN A 46 -2.30 9.49 10.22
N ALA A 47 -2.08 8.55 11.15
CA ALA A 47 -1.02 8.66 12.17
C ALA A 47 0.41 8.64 11.57
N PHE A 48 0.57 8.20 10.33
CA PHE A 48 1.86 8.11 9.62
C PHE A 48 1.96 9.13 8.48
N ASP A 49 0.85 9.78 8.12
CA ASP A 49 0.84 10.81 7.08
C ASP A 49 1.33 12.15 7.67
N LEU A 50 2.60 12.40 7.51
CA LEU A 50 3.24 13.64 7.98
C LEU A 50 3.27 14.74 6.92
N GLY A 51 2.77 14.50 5.71
CA GLY A 51 3.01 15.38 4.55
C GLY A 51 4.50 15.53 4.20
N ASN A 52 5.36 14.66 4.74
CA ASN A 52 6.80 14.70 4.54
C ASN A 52 7.21 13.65 3.49
N PRO A 53 7.92 14.03 2.40
CA PRO A 53 8.31 13.11 1.32
C PRO A 53 9.28 12.01 1.75
N ARG A 54 9.81 12.08 2.97
CA ARG A 54 10.62 11.00 3.57
C ARG A 54 9.78 9.85 4.11
N VAL A 55 8.46 10.04 4.30
CA VAL A 55 7.49 8.97 4.54
C VAL A 55 6.87 8.62 3.20
N MET A 56 7.21 7.45 2.67
CA MET A 56 6.82 7.00 1.35
C MET A 56 5.80 5.87 1.45
N THR A 57 4.89 5.83 0.51
CA THR A 57 4.17 4.60 0.17
C THR A 57 4.93 3.85 -0.93
N SER A 58 4.42 2.69 -1.37
CA SER A 58 5.02 1.96 -2.50
C SER A 58 5.14 2.80 -3.77
N THR A 59 4.21 3.74 -4.01
CA THR A 59 4.26 4.63 -5.17
C THR A 59 5.51 5.50 -5.15
N GLY A 60 5.77 6.22 -4.06
CA GLY A 60 6.96 7.07 -3.96
C GLY A 60 8.26 6.27 -3.85
N ALA A 61 8.21 5.07 -3.24
CA ALA A 61 9.38 4.21 -3.14
C ALA A 61 9.83 3.64 -4.49
N LEU A 62 8.91 3.38 -5.41
CA LEU A 62 9.22 2.92 -6.78
C LEU A 62 9.91 3.99 -7.64
N GLU A 63 9.77 5.27 -7.30
CA GLU A 63 10.45 6.36 -8.00
C GLU A 63 11.95 6.44 -7.65
N ILE A 64 12.37 5.76 -6.57
CA ILE A 64 13.75 5.76 -6.05
C ILE A 64 14.34 7.18 -6.01
N PRO A 65 13.75 8.11 -5.24
CA PRO A 65 14.16 9.52 -5.27
C PRO A 65 15.58 9.73 -4.75
N ASP A 66 16.04 8.88 -3.86
CA ASP A 66 17.42 8.74 -3.36
C ASP A 66 17.61 7.36 -2.70
N ILE A 67 18.85 7.02 -2.35
CA ILE A 67 19.19 5.80 -1.60
C ILE A 67 19.48 6.22 -0.15
N PRO A 68 18.53 6.03 0.79
CA PRO A 68 18.76 6.37 2.20
C PRO A 68 19.79 5.44 2.83
N GLU A 69 20.61 5.93 3.72
CA GLU A 69 21.51 5.06 4.48
C GLU A 69 20.72 4.10 5.38
N ASN A 70 19.70 4.62 6.08
CA ASN A 70 18.86 3.83 6.98
C ASN A 70 17.39 3.95 6.54
N LEU A 71 16.84 2.87 6.00
CA LEU A 71 15.45 2.74 5.57
C LEU A 71 14.66 1.90 6.57
N LEU A 72 13.56 2.45 7.08
CA LEU A 72 12.56 1.68 7.77
C LEU A 72 11.47 1.22 6.80
N VAL A 73 11.13 -0.05 6.85
CA VAL A 73 9.94 -0.63 6.19
C VAL A 73 8.93 -1.02 7.25
N VAL A 74 7.76 -0.40 7.20
CA VAL A 74 6.63 -0.70 8.10
C VAL A 74 5.67 -1.61 7.36
N GLY A 75 5.58 -2.87 7.79
CA GLY A 75 4.80 -3.94 7.19
C GLY A 75 5.66 -4.94 6.42
N GLY A 76 5.68 -6.18 6.88
CA GLY A 76 6.39 -7.33 6.32
C GLY A 76 5.59 -8.12 5.28
N GLY A 77 4.61 -7.48 4.62
CA GLY A 77 3.89 -8.03 3.47
C GLY A 77 4.75 -8.06 2.20
N TYR A 78 4.21 -8.61 1.09
CA TYR A 78 4.96 -8.75 -0.16
C TYR A 78 5.56 -7.43 -0.68
N ILE A 79 4.81 -6.31 -0.59
CA ILE A 79 5.32 -4.99 -1.02
C ILE A 79 6.53 -4.55 -0.20
N GLY A 80 6.44 -4.67 1.13
CA GLY A 80 7.53 -4.28 2.03
C GLY A 80 8.77 -5.12 1.83
N MET A 81 8.60 -6.44 1.66
CA MET A 81 9.71 -7.37 1.45
C MET A 81 10.37 -7.17 0.09
N GLU A 82 9.60 -6.96 -0.99
CA GLU A 82 10.13 -6.72 -2.35
C GLU A 82 10.88 -5.39 -2.40
N LEU A 83 10.26 -4.28 -2.01
CA LEU A 83 10.91 -2.97 -2.05
C LEU A 83 12.07 -2.87 -1.06
N GLY A 84 11.95 -3.47 0.13
CA GLY A 84 13.06 -3.59 1.07
C GLY A 84 14.26 -4.30 0.44
N THR A 85 14.03 -5.37 -0.34
CA THR A 85 15.09 -6.09 -1.06
C THR A 85 15.75 -5.22 -2.12
N VAL A 86 14.99 -4.41 -2.86
CA VAL A 86 15.51 -3.46 -3.84
C VAL A 86 16.43 -2.44 -3.16
N TYR A 87 15.94 -1.77 -2.09
CA TYR A 87 16.73 -0.77 -1.38
C TYR A 87 17.98 -1.36 -0.70
N ALA A 88 17.88 -2.57 -0.14
CA ALA A 88 19.05 -3.26 0.41
C ALA A 88 20.10 -3.57 -0.66
N ALA A 89 19.67 -4.00 -1.85
CA ALA A 89 20.57 -4.24 -2.99
C ALA A 89 21.21 -2.94 -3.49
N LEU A 90 20.54 -1.79 -3.33
CA LEU A 90 21.07 -0.46 -3.65
C LEU A 90 21.98 0.11 -2.55
N GLY A 91 22.13 -0.57 -1.41
CA GLY A 91 23.07 -0.19 -0.34
C GLY A 91 22.43 0.37 0.93
N SER A 92 21.10 0.41 1.05
CA SER A 92 20.44 0.85 2.27
C SER A 92 20.53 -0.19 3.39
N ASN A 93 20.72 0.27 4.63
CA ASN A 93 20.51 -0.51 5.84
C ASN A 93 19.00 -0.63 6.09
N VAL A 94 18.37 -1.72 5.66
CA VAL A 94 16.93 -1.92 5.75
C VAL A 94 16.56 -2.56 7.09
N VAL A 95 15.64 -1.93 7.82
CA VAL A 95 14.97 -2.49 8.99
C VAL A 95 13.50 -2.71 8.65
N VAL A 96 12.97 -3.91 8.90
CA VAL A 96 11.55 -4.22 8.71
C VAL A 96 10.87 -4.37 10.06
N LEU A 97 9.76 -3.66 10.26
CA LEU A 97 8.87 -3.84 11.41
C LEU A 97 7.56 -4.47 10.95
N GLU A 98 7.21 -5.61 11.56
CA GLU A 98 5.96 -6.30 11.31
C GLU A 98 5.20 -6.49 12.63
N ALA A 99 3.94 -6.07 12.64
CA ALA A 99 3.08 -6.16 13.82
C ALA A 99 2.65 -7.59 14.13
N LEU A 100 2.67 -8.47 13.14
CA LEU A 100 2.29 -9.88 13.23
C LEU A 100 3.50 -10.75 13.58
N PRO A 101 3.28 -12.01 14.02
CA PRO A 101 4.36 -12.92 14.38
C PRO A 101 5.14 -13.51 13.19
N ALA A 102 4.74 -13.17 11.95
CA ALA A 102 5.41 -13.63 10.73
C ALA A 102 5.32 -12.58 9.63
N ILE A 103 6.33 -12.55 8.74
CA ILE A 103 6.22 -11.84 7.45
C ILE A 103 5.27 -12.60 6.52
N LEU A 104 4.78 -11.92 5.47
CA LEU A 104 3.92 -12.49 4.44
C LEU A 104 2.69 -13.18 5.04
N ALA A 105 2.03 -12.55 6.00
CA ALA A 105 0.85 -13.09 6.65
C ALA A 105 -0.21 -13.51 5.62
N GLY A 106 -0.74 -14.74 5.76
CA GLY A 106 -1.67 -15.35 4.80
C GLY A 106 -1.00 -16.19 3.71
N VAL A 107 0.33 -16.23 3.65
CA VAL A 107 1.09 -17.17 2.81
C VAL A 107 1.48 -18.39 3.63
N ASP A 108 1.49 -19.57 3.02
CA ASP A 108 1.91 -20.80 3.67
C ASP A 108 3.35 -20.68 4.23
N ALA A 109 3.55 -21.17 5.44
CA ALA A 109 4.80 -20.94 6.17
C ALA A 109 6.05 -21.55 5.50
N ASP A 110 5.87 -22.63 4.75
CA ASP A 110 6.95 -23.26 3.97
C ASP A 110 7.38 -22.39 2.79
N LEU A 111 6.45 -21.67 2.16
CA LEU A 111 6.72 -20.71 1.07
C LEU A 111 7.30 -19.39 1.61
N ALA A 112 6.85 -18.91 2.78
CA ALA A 112 7.38 -17.70 3.40
C ALA A 112 8.81 -17.88 3.95
N ARG A 113 9.18 -19.11 4.38
CA ARG A 113 10.47 -19.40 5.01
C ARG A 113 11.71 -19.12 4.14
N PRO A 114 11.76 -19.51 2.84
CA PRO A 114 12.86 -19.13 1.96
C PRO A 114 13.03 -17.61 1.82
N VAL A 115 11.91 -16.87 1.72
CA VAL A 115 11.92 -15.40 1.63
C VAL A 115 12.51 -14.79 2.90
N LEU A 116 12.06 -15.26 4.08
CA LEU A 116 12.59 -14.80 5.36
C LEU A 116 14.10 -15.03 5.47
N ARG A 117 14.57 -16.24 5.09
CA ARG A 117 16.01 -16.55 5.13
C ARG A 117 16.84 -15.67 4.20
N ALA A 118 16.32 -15.35 3.02
CA ALA A 118 17.01 -14.45 2.08
C ALA A 118 17.03 -13.02 2.63
N ALA A 119 15.90 -12.54 3.14
CA ALA A 119 15.78 -11.21 3.72
C ALA A 119 16.67 -11.02 4.98
N GLN A 120 16.78 -12.03 5.85
CA GLN A 120 17.66 -11.99 7.02
C GLN A 120 19.14 -11.86 6.66
N LYS A 121 19.55 -12.24 5.45
CA LYS A 121 20.93 -12.04 4.97
C LYS A 121 21.13 -10.66 4.33
N ALA A 122 20.07 -10.09 3.75
CA ALA A 122 20.13 -8.84 3.00
C ALA A 122 19.80 -7.62 3.87
N PHE A 123 18.92 -7.77 4.84
CA PHE A 123 18.45 -6.67 5.68
C PHE A 123 19.27 -6.57 6.95
N LYS A 124 19.37 -5.36 7.48
CA LYS A 124 19.99 -5.11 8.78
C LYS A 124 19.23 -5.82 9.90
N GLU A 125 17.90 -5.79 9.84
CA GLU A 125 17.05 -6.38 10.88
C GLU A 125 15.61 -6.60 10.40
N ILE A 126 14.95 -7.65 10.92
CA ILE A 126 13.51 -7.88 10.80
C ILE A 126 12.97 -8.10 12.21
N ARG A 127 12.08 -7.23 12.66
CA ARG A 127 11.41 -7.30 13.97
C ARG A 127 9.95 -7.64 13.78
N LEU A 128 9.57 -8.81 14.22
CA LEU A 128 8.19 -9.29 14.30
C LEU A 128 7.53 -8.86 15.62
N ASN A 129 6.21 -8.92 15.71
CA ASN A 129 5.43 -8.50 16.87
C ASN A 129 5.76 -7.06 17.33
N THR A 130 6.15 -6.20 16.38
CA THR A 130 6.60 -4.84 16.66
C THR A 130 5.68 -3.84 15.97
N LYS A 131 5.02 -2.99 16.77
CA LYS A 131 4.09 -1.98 16.27
C LYS A 131 4.75 -0.62 16.22
N VAL A 132 4.48 0.11 15.14
CA VAL A 132 4.74 1.56 15.07
C VAL A 132 3.57 2.27 15.71
N LEU A 133 3.85 3.11 16.71
CA LEU A 133 2.84 3.88 17.44
C LEU A 133 2.59 5.24 16.78
N LYS A 134 3.66 5.94 16.43
CA LYS A 134 3.61 7.26 15.79
C LYS A 134 4.91 7.58 15.06
N MET A 135 4.82 8.59 14.20
CA MET A 135 5.97 9.16 13.50
C MET A 135 5.98 10.68 13.67
N ALA A 136 7.16 11.29 13.56
CA ALA A 136 7.34 12.74 13.56
C ALA A 136 8.56 13.13 12.73
N THR A 137 8.52 14.30 12.12
CA THR A 137 9.70 14.87 11.44
C THR A 137 10.74 15.29 12.49
N ALA A 138 11.99 14.88 12.30
CA ALA A 138 13.13 15.20 13.15
C ALA A 138 14.30 15.71 12.29
N GLY A 139 14.27 16.99 11.93
CA GLY A 139 15.24 17.59 11.02
C GLY A 139 15.19 16.92 9.64
N LYS A 140 16.29 16.30 9.23
CA LYS A 140 16.39 15.56 7.96
C LYS A 140 15.96 14.08 8.06
N GLN A 141 15.50 13.63 9.22
CA GLN A 141 15.11 12.25 9.49
C GLN A 141 13.66 12.15 9.95
N ILE A 142 13.15 10.95 10.00
CA ILE A 142 11.86 10.61 10.60
C ILE A 142 12.11 9.90 11.92
N LYS A 143 11.57 10.48 12.99
CA LYS A 143 11.53 9.84 14.29
C LYS A 143 10.31 8.91 14.33
N VAL A 144 10.55 7.65 14.63
CA VAL A 144 9.53 6.60 14.70
C VAL A 144 9.49 6.07 16.11
N THR A 145 8.33 6.16 16.75
CA THR A 145 8.08 5.56 18.06
C THR A 145 7.52 4.16 17.87
N ILE A 146 8.23 3.15 18.33
CA ILE A 146 7.86 1.73 18.25
C ILE A 146 7.53 1.17 19.62
N GLU A 147 6.72 0.12 19.67
CA GLU A 147 6.41 -0.61 20.90
C GLU A 147 7.23 -1.91 20.95
N ILE A 148 8.11 -2.02 21.95
CA ILE A 148 8.88 -3.22 22.25
C ILE A 148 8.53 -3.67 23.67
N GLY A 149 7.95 -4.86 23.82
CA GLY A 149 7.60 -5.40 25.14
C GLY A 149 6.71 -4.46 25.96
N LYS A 150 5.76 -3.76 25.33
CA LYS A 150 4.85 -2.75 25.91
C LYS A 150 5.53 -1.45 26.35
N GLN A 151 6.77 -1.22 25.97
CA GLN A 151 7.46 0.05 26.23
C GLN A 151 7.72 0.80 24.92
N PRO A 152 7.44 2.11 24.87
CA PRO A 152 7.73 2.93 23.70
C PRO A 152 9.23 3.21 23.60
N ARG A 153 9.78 3.12 22.40
CA ARG A 153 11.15 3.50 22.07
C ARG A 153 11.17 4.32 20.80
N ASP A 154 11.95 5.39 20.79
CA ASP A 154 12.16 6.24 19.62
C ASP A 154 13.40 5.80 18.83
N GLU A 155 13.28 5.71 17.51
CA GLU A 155 14.35 5.44 16.57
C GLU A 155 14.32 6.45 15.41
N LEU A 156 15.47 6.71 14.78
CA LEU A 156 15.61 7.66 13.68
C LEU A 156 15.95 6.93 12.38
N TYR A 157 15.28 7.32 11.30
CA TYR A 157 15.50 6.78 9.96
C TYR A 157 15.54 7.90 8.93
N ASP A 158 16.31 7.72 7.86
CA ASP A 158 16.42 8.71 6.79
C ASP A 158 15.17 8.73 5.94
N ARG A 159 14.56 7.55 5.71
CA ARG A 159 13.25 7.38 5.07
C ARG A 159 12.46 6.25 5.71
N VAL A 160 11.15 6.33 5.55
CA VAL A 160 10.21 5.30 5.99
C VAL A 160 9.35 4.90 4.80
N LEU A 161 9.29 3.60 4.50
CA LEU A 161 8.33 3.01 3.58
C LEU A 161 7.16 2.42 4.39
N VAL A 162 5.96 2.94 4.16
CA VAL A 162 4.73 2.42 4.77
C VAL A 162 4.06 1.47 3.78
N SER A 163 4.00 0.17 4.14
CA SER A 163 3.46 -0.92 3.31
C SER A 163 2.50 -1.82 4.09
N VAL A 164 1.56 -1.19 4.81
CA VAL A 164 0.62 -1.85 5.74
C VAL A 164 -0.70 -2.28 5.10
N GLY A 165 -0.83 -2.20 3.80
CA GLY A 165 -1.99 -2.66 3.03
C GLY A 165 -2.34 -1.75 1.87
N ARG A 166 -3.51 -2.04 1.27
CA ARG A 166 -4.04 -1.30 0.13
C ARG A 166 -5.53 -1.01 0.33
N THR A 167 -6.00 0.09 -0.23
CA THR A 167 -7.41 0.50 -0.24
C THR A 167 -7.93 0.44 -1.67
N PRO A 168 -9.08 -0.19 -1.94
CA PRO A 168 -9.65 -0.24 -3.28
C PRO A 168 -10.08 1.14 -3.78
N ASN A 169 -9.92 1.39 -5.07
CA ASN A 169 -10.28 2.67 -5.71
C ASN A 169 -11.78 2.71 -6.07
N LEU A 170 -12.66 2.58 -5.09
CA LEU A 170 -14.11 2.53 -5.28
C LEU A 170 -14.82 3.83 -4.91
N ALA A 171 -14.10 4.87 -4.51
CA ALA A 171 -14.68 6.17 -4.23
C ALA A 171 -15.20 6.82 -5.53
N ASP A 172 -16.34 7.48 -5.43
CA ASP A 172 -16.97 8.27 -6.50
C ASP A 172 -17.23 7.49 -7.81
N LEU A 173 -17.39 6.18 -7.73
CA LEU A 173 -17.78 5.35 -8.87
C LEU A 173 -19.28 5.28 -9.08
N GLY A 174 -20.11 5.76 -8.13
CA GLY A 174 -21.56 5.63 -8.21
C GLY A 174 -22.06 4.20 -7.98
N LEU A 175 -21.31 3.37 -7.25
CA LEU A 175 -21.70 1.97 -6.99
C LEU A 175 -23.01 1.88 -6.21
N GLU A 176 -23.36 2.87 -5.44
CA GLU A 176 -24.64 3.03 -4.71
C GLU A 176 -25.84 3.06 -5.65
N ASN A 177 -25.65 3.44 -6.91
CA ASN A 177 -26.69 3.44 -7.95
C ASN A 177 -26.87 2.07 -8.60
N THR A 178 -26.10 1.07 -8.16
CA THR A 178 -26.09 -0.28 -8.73
C THR A 178 -26.50 -1.32 -7.69
N LYS A 179 -26.49 -2.61 -8.07
CA LYS A 179 -26.67 -3.73 -7.15
C LYS A 179 -25.36 -4.19 -6.49
N VAL A 180 -24.25 -3.52 -6.76
CA VAL A 180 -22.94 -3.88 -6.19
C VAL A 180 -22.90 -3.47 -4.72
N THR A 181 -22.57 -4.42 -3.85
CA THR A 181 -22.40 -4.18 -2.41
C THR A 181 -20.93 -4.23 -2.01
N LYS A 182 -20.60 -3.60 -0.90
CA LYS A 182 -19.24 -3.55 -0.33
C LYS A 182 -19.27 -4.11 1.09
N ASP A 183 -18.15 -4.72 1.50
CA ASP A 183 -17.92 -5.11 2.89
C ASP A 183 -17.52 -3.90 3.77
N ASP A 184 -17.39 -4.13 5.08
CA ASP A 184 -17.00 -3.09 6.06
C ASP A 184 -15.58 -2.52 5.81
N LYS A 185 -14.76 -3.23 5.04
CA LYS A 185 -13.41 -2.79 4.62
C LYS A 185 -13.41 -2.06 3.29
N GLY A 186 -14.59 -1.92 2.66
CA GLY A 186 -14.77 -1.24 1.38
C GLY A 186 -14.46 -2.07 0.14
N PHE A 187 -14.26 -3.39 0.25
CA PHE A 187 -14.10 -4.28 -0.90
C PHE A 187 -15.45 -4.70 -1.47
N ILE A 188 -15.51 -4.94 -2.77
CA ILE A 188 -16.71 -5.44 -3.43
C ILE A 188 -16.99 -6.87 -2.96
N HIS A 189 -18.25 -7.14 -2.57
CA HIS A 189 -18.72 -8.49 -2.30
C HIS A 189 -18.75 -9.28 -3.60
N CYS A 190 -18.09 -10.44 -3.61
CA CYS A 190 -18.16 -11.42 -4.69
C CYS A 190 -18.96 -12.62 -4.21
N ASN A 191 -19.82 -13.15 -5.08
CA ASN A 191 -20.43 -14.48 -4.87
C ASN A 191 -19.36 -15.56 -5.17
N ALA A 192 -19.49 -16.67 -4.45
CA ALA A 192 -18.66 -17.84 -4.65
C ALA A 192 -18.96 -18.52 -5.99
#